data_5e541d842d42a129fb44f9787ddb23ac
#
_entry.id   5e541d842d42a129fb44f9787ddb23ac
#
_cell.length_a   1.000
_cell.length_b   1.000
_cell.length_c   1.000
_cell.angle_alpha   90.00
_cell.angle_beta   90.00
_cell.angle_gamma   90.00
#
_symmetry.space_group_name_H-M   'P 1'
#
loop_
_entity.id
_entity.type
_entity.pdbx_description
1 polymer ?
#
loop_
_entity_poly.entity_id
_entity_poly.type
_entity_poly.pdbx_seq_one_letter_code
_entity_poly.pdbx_strand_id
1 'polypeptide(L)'
;MKKCNSMKLASLTVLLAGTTLFTPGFTVKAQSTQNISNSSQEPNQKNRNGWKQVMQETIQIGAPGVLAKTSNKGKANSYTAGVADLITKKPVKSDFRFRIGSVTKTFTATTVLQLVGENRVQLDDPIENWLPGLVQGNGYDGNQITIRQLLNHTSGIAEYLKSKDADVMNSKKTYTAEEIVKIGLSLPPDFSPGKDWLYSNTGYVILGMLIEKITGNSYAEEIEKRIIEPLDLPNTFLPGNSPVIPGKNHARGYVKMDETGELKDITYYNPSLANAAGDMISNADDLNKFFSSLLGGKLLKERELKEMLTTVPVEGKGVGDGYGLGIYETKLPNGVSVWGHGGSIPGFMTFAGGVIGGKHTFAVNANSLGPVEILTQFDKMMQVEFNK
;
A
#
# COMPACT_ATOMS: atom_id res chain seq x y z
N MET A 1 11.44 -39.01 16.17
CA MET A 1 10.28 -38.47 15.43
C MET A 1 9.73 -37.29 16.21
N LYS A 2 10.16 -36.05 15.86
CA LYS A 2 9.66 -34.81 16.48
C LYS A 2 8.49 -34.31 15.65
N LYS A 3 7.31 -34.21 16.25
CA LYS A 3 6.11 -33.64 15.63
C LYS A 3 6.37 -32.16 15.35
N CYS A 4 6.33 -31.79 14.08
CA CYS A 4 6.32 -30.41 13.65
C CYS A 4 4.90 -29.86 13.90
N ASN A 5 4.76 -28.95 14.86
CA ASN A 5 3.50 -28.26 15.12
C ASN A 5 3.26 -27.27 13.95
N SER A 6 2.20 -27.50 13.21
CA SER A 6 1.68 -26.54 12.22
C SER A 6 1.15 -25.32 12.97
N MET A 7 1.92 -24.23 12.98
CA MET A 7 1.51 -22.95 13.53
C MET A 7 0.36 -22.35 12.70
N LYS A 8 -0.69 -21.93 13.38
CA LYS A 8 -1.87 -21.31 12.77
C LYS A 8 -1.50 -19.94 12.17
N LEU A 9 -1.46 -19.90 10.84
CA LEU A 9 -1.13 -18.72 10.02
C LEU A 9 -2.27 -17.67 9.94
N ALA A 10 -3.36 -17.85 10.71
CA ALA A 10 -4.57 -17.04 10.58
C ALA A 10 -4.39 -15.53 10.85
N SER A 11 -3.40 -15.16 11.67
CA SER A 11 -3.17 -13.75 12.04
C SER A 11 -2.35 -12.95 11.02
N LEU A 12 -1.57 -13.59 10.16
CA LEU A 12 -0.72 -12.91 9.18
C LEU A 12 -1.52 -12.45 7.94
N THR A 13 -2.57 -13.18 7.59
CA THR A 13 -3.41 -12.88 6.41
C THR A 13 -4.20 -11.59 6.56
N VAL A 14 -4.64 -11.28 7.79
CA VAL A 14 -5.38 -10.05 8.12
C VAL A 14 -4.48 -8.81 8.01
N LEU A 15 -3.22 -8.91 8.38
CA LEU A 15 -2.25 -7.81 8.30
C LEU A 15 -1.89 -7.42 6.86
N LEU A 16 -1.95 -8.36 5.91
CA LEU A 16 -1.67 -8.09 4.50
C LEU A 16 -2.85 -7.46 3.76
N ALA A 17 -4.07 -7.56 4.32
CA ALA A 17 -5.29 -7.02 3.73
C ALA A 17 -5.68 -5.61 4.21
N GLY A 18 -4.91 -4.97 5.09
CA GLY A 18 -5.12 -3.56 5.48
C GLY A 18 -6.39 -3.31 6.32
N THR A 19 -6.73 -4.20 7.25
CA THR A 19 -7.90 -3.98 8.11
C THR A 19 -7.59 -3.00 9.24
N THR A 20 -8.15 -1.81 9.18
CA THR A 20 -8.27 -0.90 10.34
C THR A 20 -9.56 -1.22 11.08
N LEU A 21 -9.46 -1.67 12.32
CA LEU A 21 -10.60 -1.83 13.21
C LEU A 21 -10.95 -0.49 13.84
N PHE A 22 -12.04 0.13 13.41
CA PHE A 22 -12.64 1.27 14.10
C PHE A 22 -13.34 0.78 15.36
N THR A 23 -12.91 1.25 16.54
CA THR A 23 -13.72 1.18 17.76
C THR A 23 -14.55 2.46 17.89
N PRO A 24 -15.86 2.38 18.13
CA PRO A 24 -16.71 3.57 18.32
C PRO A 24 -16.53 4.19 19.71
N GLY A 25 -16.30 5.48 19.71
CA GLY A 25 -16.80 6.47 20.65
C GLY A 25 -16.42 6.42 22.13
N PHE A 26 -15.47 7.28 22.53
CA PHE A 26 -15.53 7.87 23.88
C PHE A 26 -15.99 9.34 23.77
N THR A 27 -17.18 9.60 24.30
CA THR A 27 -17.71 10.94 24.54
C THR A 27 -16.94 11.59 25.70
N VAL A 28 -16.16 12.61 25.42
CA VAL A 28 -15.57 13.46 26.46
C VAL A 28 -16.47 14.69 26.63
N LYS A 29 -17.05 14.82 27.84
CA LYS A 29 -17.79 16.01 28.26
C LYS A 29 -16.86 17.23 28.27
N ALA A 30 -17.30 18.30 27.62
CA ALA A 30 -16.69 19.61 27.69
C ALA A 30 -16.81 20.18 29.13
N GLN A 31 -15.70 20.57 29.72
CA GLN A 31 -15.66 21.54 30.82
C GLN A 31 -15.00 22.80 30.29
N SER A 32 -15.80 23.88 30.34
CA SER A 32 -15.38 25.25 30.12
C SER A 32 -14.58 25.75 31.31
N THR A 33 -13.40 26.34 31.08
CA THR A 33 -12.99 27.56 31.79
C THR A 33 -11.87 28.26 31.04
N GLN A 34 -12.03 29.56 30.95
CA GLN A 34 -11.21 30.57 30.34
C GLN A 34 -9.78 30.60 30.92
N ASN A 35 -8.79 30.78 30.03
CA ASN A 35 -7.80 31.85 30.27
C ASN A 35 -7.09 32.13 28.93
N ILE A 36 -7.34 33.36 28.45
CA ILE A 36 -6.68 33.95 27.30
C ILE A 36 -5.30 34.39 27.77
N SER A 37 -4.27 33.70 27.39
CA SER A 37 -2.92 34.28 27.33
C SER A 37 -2.43 34.14 25.89
N ASN A 38 -2.33 35.27 25.20
CA ASN A 38 -1.71 35.42 23.91
C ASN A 38 -0.26 34.92 23.96
N SER A 39 -0.01 33.74 23.42
CA SER A 39 1.30 33.36 22.91
C SER A 39 1.12 32.94 21.45
N SER A 40 1.49 33.84 20.56
CA SER A 40 1.70 33.57 19.15
C SER A 40 2.84 32.54 18.98
N GLN A 41 2.57 31.27 19.31
CA GLN A 41 3.44 30.18 18.89
C GLN A 41 3.19 29.96 17.39
N GLU A 42 4.29 30.04 16.60
CA GLU A 42 4.25 29.80 15.17
C GLU A 42 3.53 28.49 14.84
N PRO A 43 2.66 28.43 13.83
CA PRO A 43 1.94 27.23 13.42
C PRO A 43 2.84 26.01 13.18
N ASN A 44 4.13 26.24 12.94
CA ASN A 44 5.16 25.25 12.69
C ASN A 44 5.61 24.47 13.96
N GLN A 45 5.53 25.06 15.14
CA GLN A 45 5.97 24.43 16.40
C GLN A 45 4.97 23.38 16.89
N LYS A 46 3.67 23.68 16.82
CA LYS A 46 2.60 22.75 17.22
C LYS A 46 2.61 21.48 16.36
N ASN A 47 2.82 21.63 15.05
CA ASN A 47 2.89 20.51 14.13
C ASN A 47 4.14 19.64 14.40
N ARG A 48 5.32 20.25 14.64
CA ARG A 48 6.54 19.52 15.00
C ARG A 48 6.39 18.69 16.28
N ASN A 49 5.71 19.24 17.27
CA ASN A 49 5.45 18.53 18.54
C ASN A 49 4.50 17.34 18.32
N GLY A 50 3.43 17.52 17.53
CA GLY A 50 2.52 16.44 17.16
C GLY A 50 3.25 15.30 16.43
N TRP A 51 4.08 15.62 15.45
CA TRP A 51 4.91 14.65 14.74
C TRP A 51 5.84 13.89 15.70
N LYS A 52 6.57 14.61 16.55
CA LYS A 52 7.48 14.00 17.53
C LYS A 52 6.75 13.04 18.46
N GLN A 53 5.58 13.41 18.93
CA GLN A 53 4.77 12.58 19.81
C GLN A 53 4.32 11.30 19.11
N VAL A 54 3.68 11.40 17.93
CA VAL A 54 3.16 10.23 17.22
C VAL A 54 4.28 9.29 16.77
N MET A 55 5.44 9.83 16.34
CA MET A 55 6.60 9.02 16.02
C MET A 55 7.11 8.22 17.22
N GLN A 56 7.13 8.84 18.42
CA GLN A 56 7.52 8.15 19.65
C GLN A 56 6.49 7.10 20.07
N GLU A 57 5.20 7.40 19.98
CA GLU A 57 4.13 6.42 20.22
C GLU A 57 4.29 5.20 19.30
N THR A 58 4.65 5.40 18.04
CA THR A 58 4.90 4.31 17.07
C THR A 58 6.03 3.38 17.53
N ILE A 59 7.10 3.94 18.10
CA ILE A 59 8.19 3.13 18.67
C ILE A 59 7.72 2.38 19.92
N GLN A 60 6.93 3.03 20.79
CA GLN A 60 6.44 2.42 22.04
C GLN A 60 5.51 1.22 21.80
N ILE A 61 4.73 1.22 20.70
CA ILE A 61 3.88 0.07 20.34
C ILE A 61 4.65 -1.06 19.65
N GLY A 62 5.95 -0.92 19.44
CA GLY A 62 6.84 -2.00 19.01
C GLY A 62 7.43 -1.89 17.61
N ALA A 63 7.26 -0.77 16.91
CA ALA A 63 8.01 -0.55 15.66
C ALA A 63 9.51 -0.32 16.00
N PRO A 64 10.48 -1.02 15.38
CA PRO A 64 11.89 -0.75 15.61
C PRO A 64 12.29 0.66 15.19
N GLY A 65 11.75 1.12 14.07
CA GLY A 65 11.99 2.44 13.53
C GLY A 65 10.87 2.88 12.60
N VAL A 66 10.75 4.18 12.45
CA VAL A 66 9.75 4.83 11.58
C VAL A 66 10.36 6.07 10.95
N LEU A 67 10.04 6.28 9.67
CA LEU A 67 10.36 7.50 8.93
C LEU A 67 9.11 8.05 8.27
N ALA A 68 9.05 9.36 8.12
CA ALA A 68 8.05 10.03 7.31
C ALA A 68 8.63 11.26 6.61
N LYS A 69 8.10 11.55 5.42
CA LYS A 69 8.34 12.81 4.73
C LYS A 69 7.03 13.40 4.25
N THR A 70 6.94 14.71 4.33
CA THR A 70 5.82 15.47 3.81
C THR A 70 6.33 16.50 2.80
N SER A 71 5.50 16.82 1.81
CA SER A 71 5.76 17.91 0.86
C SER A 71 4.52 18.78 0.76
N ASN A 72 4.65 20.06 1.08
CA ASN A 72 3.56 21.02 0.99
C ASN A 72 4.01 22.25 0.18
N LYS A 73 3.42 22.44 -1.00
CA LYS A 73 3.77 23.51 -1.93
C LYS A 73 5.29 23.63 -2.18
N GLY A 74 5.95 22.48 -2.36
CA GLY A 74 7.39 22.38 -2.60
C GLY A 74 8.29 22.48 -1.36
N LYS A 75 7.72 22.67 -0.15
CA LYS A 75 8.48 22.60 1.10
C LYS A 75 8.39 21.20 1.68
N ALA A 76 9.55 20.53 1.78
CA ALA A 76 9.66 19.20 2.35
C ALA A 76 10.02 19.24 3.84
N ASN A 77 9.42 18.36 4.64
CA ASN A 77 9.84 18.09 6.01
C ASN A 77 10.10 16.59 6.18
N SER A 78 10.99 16.24 7.10
CA SER A 78 11.37 14.87 7.38
C SER A 78 11.31 14.58 8.86
N TYR A 79 10.82 13.41 9.22
CA TYR A 79 10.67 12.95 10.58
C TYR A 79 11.18 11.51 10.69
N THR A 80 11.92 11.21 11.75
CA THR A 80 12.44 9.86 12.01
C THR A 80 12.43 9.57 13.51
N ALA A 81 12.19 8.30 13.87
CA ALA A 81 12.36 7.80 15.22
C ALA A 81 12.83 6.34 15.20
N GLY A 82 13.49 5.91 16.27
CA GLY A 82 13.96 4.55 16.45
C GLY A 82 15.16 4.18 15.59
N VAL A 83 15.32 2.87 15.37
CA VAL A 83 16.51 2.29 14.77
C VAL A 83 16.20 1.54 13.47
N ALA A 84 17.12 1.62 12.54
CA ALA A 84 17.10 0.89 11.28
C ALA A 84 17.59 -0.55 11.44
N ASP A 85 18.33 -0.83 12.51
CA ASP A 85 18.93 -2.13 12.77
C ASP A 85 18.92 -2.37 14.29
N LEU A 86 18.23 -3.43 14.71
CA LEU A 86 18.10 -3.79 16.13
C LEU A 86 19.40 -4.29 16.77
N ILE A 87 20.35 -4.79 15.95
CA ILE A 87 21.64 -5.29 16.44
C ILE A 87 22.62 -4.13 16.61
N THR A 88 22.84 -3.37 15.55
CA THR A 88 23.82 -2.28 15.55
C THR A 88 23.31 -0.98 16.16
N LYS A 89 22.00 -0.88 16.42
CA LYS A 89 21.31 0.33 16.89
C LYS A 89 21.48 1.53 15.96
N LYS A 90 21.80 1.30 14.68
CA LYS A 90 21.90 2.36 13.68
C LYS A 90 20.56 3.11 13.58
N PRO A 91 20.54 4.45 13.68
CA PRO A 91 19.29 5.21 13.62
C PRO A 91 18.65 5.14 12.23
N VAL A 92 17.34 5.27 12.16
CA VAL A 92 16.61 5.45 10.91
C VAL A 92 16.99 6.78 10.27
N LYS A 93 17.12 6.80 8.94
CA LYS A 93 17.28 8.02 8.14
C LYS A 93 16.09 8.20 7.20
N SER A 94 15.75 9.44 6.93
CA SER A 94 14.56 9.79 6.14
C SER A 94 14.69 9.48 4.63
N ASP A 95 15.90 9.23 4.14
CA ASP A 95 16.23 8.91 2.76
C ASP A 95 16.34 7.39 2.49
N PHE A 96 16.07 6.57 3.51
CA PHE A 96 16.14 5.11 3.39
C PHE A 96 15.10 4.56 2.43
N ARG A 97 15.53 3.55 1.66
CA ARG A 97 14.68 2.71 0.82
C ARG A 97 13.98 1.65 1.65
N PHE A 98 12.79 1.27 1.22
CA PHE A 98 11.97 0.25 1.85
C PHE A 98 11.05 -0.41 0.83
N ARG A 99 10.56 -1.60 1.14
CA ARG A 99 9.51 -2.24 0.35
C ARG A 99 8.19 -1.54 0.63
N ILE A 100 7.47 -1.20 -0.44
CA ILE A 100 6.25 -0.38 -0.34
C ILE A 100 4.97 -1.19 -0.28
N GLY A 101 5.06 -2.54 -0.46
CA GLY A 101 3.90 -3.41 -0.44
C GLY A 101 2.82 -2.92 -1.39
N SER A 102 1.58 -2.95 -0.95
CA SER A 102 0.41 -2.63 -1.79
C SER A 102 0.34 -1.20 -2.34
N VAL A 103 1.21 -0.28 -1.93
CA VAL A 103 1.35 1.01 -2.63
C VAL A 103 1.73 0.79 -4.11
N THR A 104 2.35 -0.34 -4.45
CA THR A 104 2.58 -0.83 -5.81
C THR A 104 1.32 -0.81 -6.67
N LYS A 105 0.14 -1.11 -6.08
CA LYS A 105 -1.13 -1.15 -6.80
C LYS A 105 -1.47 0.18 -7.47
N THR A 106 -1.11 1.29 -6.84
CA THR A 106 -1.34 2.62 -7.44
C THR A 106 -0.48 2.82 -8.68
N PHE A 107 0.75 2.29 -8.71
CA PHE A 107 1.60 2.30 -9.92
C PHE A 107 1.02 1.40 -11.01
N THR A 108 0.63 0.18 -10.67
CA THR A 108 0.00 -0.77 -11.61
C THR A 108 -1.30 -0.18 -12.19
N ALA A 109 -2.17 0.38 -11.35
CA ALA A 109 -3.41 1.00 -11.77
C ALA A 109 -3.18 2.24 -12.66
N THR A 110 -2.19 3.07 -12.33
CA THR A 110 -1.80 4.22 -13.16
C THR A 110 -1.36 3.76 -14.55
N THR A 111 -0.57 2.69 -14.65
CA THR A 111 -0.14 2.12 -15.93
C THR A 111 -1.33 1.60 -16.76
N VAL A 112 -2.26 0.86 -16.13
CA VAL A 112 -3.49 0.40 -16.82
C VAL A 112 -4.30 1.59 -17.31
N LEU A 113 -4.48 2.63 -16.49
CA LEU A 113 -5.24 3.83 -16.87
C LEU A 113 -4.56 4.65 -17.96
N GLN A 114 -3.23 4.65 -18.06
CA GLN A 114 -2.53 5.24 -19.20
C GLN A 114 -2.84 4.47 -20.50
N LEU A 115 -2.87 3.12 -20.43
CA LEU A 115 -3.26 2.27 -21.57
C LEU A 115 -4.72 2.51 -21.97
N VAL A 116 -5.62 2.76 -21.01
CA VAL A 116 -7.01 3.20 -21.27
C VAL A 116 -7.02 4.56 -21.98
N GLY A 117 -6.25 5.54 -21.51
CA GLY A 117 -6.12 6.86 -22.12
C GLY A 117 -5.49 6.86 -23.51
N GLU A 118 -4.75 5.80 -23.86
CA GLU A 118 -4.21 5.49 -25.19
C GLU A 118 -5.21 4.73 -26.08
N ASN A 119 -6.40 4.41 -25.61
CA ASN A 119 -7.42 3.59 -26.24
C ASN A 119 -6.95 2.15 -26.61
N ARG A 120 -5.99 1.61 -25.86
CA ARG A 120 -5.48 0.26 -26.07
C ARG A 120 -6.31 -0.79 -25.33
N VAL A 121 -7.11 -0.39 -24.35
CA VAL A 121 -7.99 -1.21 -23.52
C VAL A 121 -9.12 -0.35 -22.97
N GLN A 122 -10.29 -0.95 -22.69
CA GLN A 122 -11.41 -0.27 -22.02
C GLN A 122 -11.56 -0.80 -20.59
N LEU A 123 -11.96 0.08 -19.66
CA LEU A 123 -12.15 -0.33 -18.26
C LEU A 123 -13.22 -1.41 -18.09
N ASP A 124 -14.23 -1.38 -18.94
CA ASP A 124 -15.36 -2.31 -18.88
C ASP A 124 -15.24 -3.50 -19.82
N ASP A 125 -14.06 -3.69 -20.45
CA ASP A 125 -13.74 -4.92 -21.19
C ASP A 125 -13.73 -6.11 -20.25
N PRO A 126 -14.34 -7.26 -20.62
CA PRO A 126 -14.14 -8.53 -19.95
C PRO A 126 -12.66 -8.96 -19.98
N ILE A 127 -12.16 -9.49 -18.87
CA ILE A 127 -10.75 -9.96 -18.82
C ILE A 127 -10.50 -11.12 -19.79
N GLU A 128 -11.53 -11.90 -20.12
CA GLU A 128 -11.46 -12.99 -21.08
C GLU A 128 -11.02 -12.53 -22.47
N ASN A 129 -11.36 -11.30 -22.89
CA ASN A 129 -10.93 -10.74 -24.18
C ASN A 129 -9.41 -10.60 -24.31
N TRP A 130 -8.73 -10.45 -23.17
CA TRP A 130 -7.30 -10.18 -23.10
C TRP A 130 -6.48 -11.38 -22.69
N LEU A 131 -6.99 -12.16 -21.73
CA LEU A 131 -6.35 -13.33 -21.15
C LEU A 131 -7.29 -14.54 -21.25
N PRO A 132 -7.54 -15.02 -22.49
CA PRO A 132 -8.53 -16.06 -22.72
C PRO A 132 -8.17 -17.36 -21.99
N GLY A 133 -9.15 -17.93 -21.30
CA GLY A 133 -9.01 -19.18 -20.55
C GLY A 133 -8.29 -19.05 -19.20
N LEU A 134 -7.77 -17.86 -18.82
CA LEU A 134 -7.07 -17.68 -17.56
C LEU A 134 -8.04 -17.72 -16.36
N VAL A 135 -9.16 -16.99 -16.45
CA VAL A 135 -10.11 -16.82 -15.35
C VAL A 135 -11.36 -17.65 -15.61
N GLN A 136 -11.22 -18.98 -15.46
CA GLN A 136 -12.29 -19.94 -15.73
C GLN A 136 -12.30 -21.11 -14.75
N GLY A 137 -13.45 -21.77 -14.65
CA GLY A 137 -13.64 -22.93 -13.77
C GLY A 137 -13.82 -22.55 -12.30
N ASN A 138 -14.12 -23.51 -11.45
CA ASN A 138 -14.33 -23.35 -10.02
C ASN A 138 -15.32 -22.20 -9.64
N GLY A 139 -16.28 -21.89 -10.51
CA GLY A 139 -17.25 -20.80 -10.34
C GLY A 139 -16.82 -19.46 -10.93
N TYR A 140 -15.65 -19.38 -11.55
CA TYR A 140 -15.19 -18.18 -12.27
C TYR A 140 -15.58 -18.20 -13.75
N ASP A 141 -15.91 -17.02 -14.27
CA ASP A 141 -16.13 -16.75 -15.69
C ASP A 141 -15.52 -15.39 -16.05
N GLY A 142 -14.41 -15.39 -16.77
CA GLY A 142 -13.70 -14.19 -17.20
C GLY A 142 -14.52 -13.25 -18.10
N ASN A 143 -15.61 -13.74 -18.71
CA ASN A 143 -16.53 -12.91 -19.50
C ASN A 143 -17.39 -11.98 -18.62
N GLN A 144 -17.54 -12.29 -17.33
CA GLN A 144 -18.32 -11.50 -16.39
C GLN A 144 -17.48 -10.58 -15.51
N ILE A 145 -16.15 -10.68 -15.60
CA ILE A 145 -15.21 -9.90 -14.78
C ILE A 145 -14.55 -8.85 -15.64
N THR A 146 -14.75 -7.58 -15.30
CA THR A 146 -14.17 -6.46 -16.03
C THR A 146 -12.84 -6.00 -15.42
N ILE A 147 -12.03 -5.28 -16.22
CA ILE A 147 -10.79 -4.65 -15.77
C ILE A 147 -11.06 -3.66 -14.63
N ARG A 148 -12.14 -2.88 -14.71
CA ARG A 148 -12.61 -2.00 -13.64
C ARG A 148 -12.79 -2.74 -12.32
N GLN A 149 -13.44 -3.91 -12.37
CA GLN A 149 -13.71 -4.72 -11.18
C GLN A 149 -12.44 -5.32 -10.56
N LEU A 150 -11.43 -5.61 -11.38
CA LEU A 150 -10.09 -6.00 -10.88
C LEU A 150 -9.39 -4.82 -10.17
N LEU A 151 -9.46 -3.62 -10.77
CA LEU A 151 -8.83 -2.41 -10.22
C LEU A 151 -9.45 -1.95 -8.90
N ASN A 152 -10.77 -2.09 -8.73
CA ASN A 152 -11.49 -1.60 -7.55
C ASN A 152 -11.92 -2.71 -6.56
N HIS A 153 -11.44 -3.94 -6.76
CA HIS A 153 -11.72 -5.09 -5.88
C HIS A 153 -13.20 -5.53 -5.80
N THR A 154 -13.97 -5.31 -6.87
CA THR A 154 -15.37 -5.78 -6.97
C THR A 154 -15.53 -7.00 -7.89
N SER A 155 -14.43 -7.65 -8.28
CA SER A 155 -14.46 -8.83 -9.18
C SER A 155 -14.94 -10.11 -8.52
N GLY A 156 -14.87 -10.22 -7.19
CA GLY A 156 -15.12 -11.45 -6.45
C GLY A 156 -14.01 -12.49 -6.55
N ILE A 157 -12.90 -12.19 -7.23
CA ILE A 157 -11.74 -13.12 -7.29
C ILE A 157 -11.12 -13.25 -5.90
N ALA A 158 -11.01 -14.49 -5.42
CA ALA A 158 -10.49 -14.79 -4.10
C ALA A 158 -9.03 -14.32 -3.91
N GLU A 159 -8.72 -13.90 -2.70
CA GLU A 159 -7.37 -13.53 -2.26
C GLU A 159 -6.49 -14.77 -2.14
N TYR A 160 -5.41 -14.87 -2.96
CA TYR A 160 -4.53 -16.03 -2.97
C TYR A 160 -3.84 -16.29 -1.61
N LEU A 161 -3.64 -15.25 -0.79
CA LEU A 161 -3.05 -15.39 0.54
C LEU A 161 -3.92 -16.17 1.54
N LYS A 162 -5.20 -16.43 1.20
CA LYS A 162 -6.07 -17.33 1.98
C LYS A 162 -5.71 -18.80 1.76
N SER A 163 -4.99 -19.12 0.68
CA SER A 163 -4.56 -20.48 0.38
C SER A 163 -3.30 -20.85 1.16
N LYS A 164 -3.26 -22.09 1.65
CA LYS A 164 -2.04 -22.68 2.26
C LYS A 164 -0.88 -22.83 1.27
N ASP A 165 -1.14 -22.78 -0.03
CA ASP A 165 -0.14 -22.92 -1.07
C ASP A 165 0.62 -21.60 -1.34
N ALA A 166 0.10 -20.49 -0.80
CA ALA A 166 0.76 -19.19 -0.77
C ALA A 166 1.64 -19.05 0.49
N ASP A 167 2.87 -19.54 0.44
CA ASP A 167 3.80 -19.49 1.57
C ASP A 167 4.54 -18.13 1.61
N VAL A 168 3.90 -17.16 2.27
CA VAL A 168 4.41 -15.78 2.41
C VAL A 168 5.78 -15.72 3.07
N MET A 169 6.10 -16.65 3.97
CA MET A 169 7.35 -16.62 4.74
C MET A 169 8.49 -17.40 4.08
N ASN A 170 8.23 -18.07 2.97
CA ASN A 170 9.24 -18.82 2.24
C ASN A 170 10.05 -17.92 1.29
N SER A 171 11.05 -17.26 1.82
CA SER A 171 11.94 -16.37 1.04
C SER A 171 12.75 -17.07 -0.06
N LYS A 172 12.75 -18.41 -0.10
CA LYS A 172 13.48 -19.20 -1.11
C LYS A 172 12.64 -19.55 -2.32
N LYS A 173 11.31 -19.52 -2.21
CA LYS A 173 10.40 -19.86 -3.31
C LYS A 173 10.20 -18.63 -4.18
N THR A 174 10.40 -18.80 -5.48
CA THR A 174 9.98 -17.83 -6.50
C THR A 174 8.65 -18.29 -7.09
N TYR A 175 7.72 -17.35 -7.22
CA TYR A 175 6.40 -17.59 -7.82
C TYR A 175 6.32 -16.86 -9.16
N THR A 176 5.73 -17.51 -10.17
CA THR A 176 5.32 -16.83 -11.41
C THR A 176 3.93 -16.22 -11.25
N ALA A 177 3.56 -15.28 -12.13
CA ALA A 177 2.22 -14.68 -12.11
C ALA A 177 1.13 -15.75 -12.29
N GLU A 178 1.33 -16.70 -13.21
CA GLU A 178 0.40 -17.80 -13.47
C GLU A 178 0.23 -18.71 -12.26
N GLU A 179 1.32 -19.03 -11.54
CA GLU A 179 1.24 -19.83 -10.31
C GLU A 179 0.42 -19.12 -9.24
N ILE A 180 0.62 -17.80 -9.05
CA ILE A 180 -0.12 -17.00 -8.07
C ILE A 180 -1.60 -16.95 -8.42
N VAL A 181 -1.94 -16.66 -9.68
CA VAL A 181 -3.32 -16.63 -10.16
C VAL A 181 -3.98 -18.00 -10.00
N LYS A 182 -3.28 -19.09 -10.35
CA LYS A 182 -3.77 -20.46 -10.16
C LYS A 182 -4.07 -20.77 -8.69
N ILE A 183 -3.22 -20.30 -7.75
CA ILE A 183 -3.48 -20.43 -6.32
C ILE A 183 -4.76 -19.67 -5.93
N GLY A 184 -4.94 -18.44 -6.38
CA GLY A 184 -6.15 -17.66 -6.11
C GLY A 184 -7.42 -18.33 -6.67
N LEU A 185 -7.38 -18.76 -7.93
CA LEU A 185 -8.52 -19.40 -8.61
C LEU A 185 -8.80 -20.84 -8.13
N SER A 186 -7.89 -21.45 -7.35
CA SER A 186 -8.19 -22.73 -6.69
C SER A 186 -9.17 -22.58 -5.53
N LEU A 187 -9.35 -21.37 -4.99
CA LEU A 187 -10.37 -21.02 -4.03
C LEU A 187 -11.66 -20.63 -4.77
N PRO A 188 -12.85 -20.85 -4.20
CA PRO A 188 -14.10 -20.38 -4.83
C PRO A 188 -14.16 -18.85 -4.83
N PRO A 189 -14.95 -18.24 -5.75
CA PRO A 189 -15.21 -16.81 -5.73
C PRO A 189 -15.77 -16.36 -4.37
N ASP A 190 -15.32 -15.23 -3.87
CA ASP A 190 -15.86 -14.65 -2.63
C ASP A 190 -17.30 -14.16 -2.82
N PHE A 191 -17.67 -13.69 -4.03
CA PHE A 191 -19.00 -13.25 -4.45
C PHE A 191 -19.06 -13.11 -5.98
N SER A 192 -20.28 -12.93 -6.53
CA SER A 192 -20.47 -12.68 -7.96
C SER A 192 -19.94 -11.30 -8.37
N PRO A 193 -19.33 -11.13 -9.55
CA PRO A 193 -18.75 -9.88 -10.00
C PRO A 193 -19.69 -8.67 -9.84
N GLY A 194 -19.20 -7.60 -9.25
CA GLY A 194 -19.93 -6.36 -9.01
C GLY A 194 -20.96 -6.38 -7.85
N LYS A 195 -21.03 -7.46 -7.08
CA LYS A 195 -22.06 -7.58 -6.00
C LYS A 195 -21.58 -7.17 -4.61
N ASP A 196 -20.29 -7.18 -4.38
CA ASP A 196 -19.68 -6.76 -3.10
C ASP A 196 -18.27 -6.23 -3.36
N TRP A 197 -17.58 -5.89 -2.30
CA TRP A 197 -16.20 -5.46 -2.30
C TRP A 197 -15.37 -6.32 -1.33
N LEU A 198 -14.27 -6.88 -1.83
CA LEU A 198 -13.26 -7.55 -1.00
C LEU A 198 -11.89 -7.43 -1.65
N TYR A 199 -10.94 -6.98 -0.86
CA TYR A 199 -9.57 -6.78 -1.31
C TYR A 199 -8.94 -8.08 -1.85
N SER A 200 -8.40 -8.03 -3.07
CA SER A 200 -7.78 -9.18 -3.73
C SER A 200 -6.47 -8.79 -4.40
N ASN A 201 -5.37 -9.34 -3.90
CA ASN A 201 -4.07 -9.25 -4.58
C ASN A 201 -4.06 -10.05 -5.88
N THR A 202 -4.83 -11.15 -5.96
CA THR A 202 -4.96 -11.97 -7.17
C THR A 202 -5.38 -11.12 -8.37
N GLY A 203 -6.35 -10.21 -8.17
CA GLY A 203 -6.80 -9.30 -9.23
C GLY A 203 -5.67 -8.40 -9.76
N TYR A 204 -4.76 -7.95 -8.91
CA TYR A 204 -3.64 -7.10 -9.33
C TYR A 204 -2.51 -7.87 -10.02
N VAL A 205 -2.31 -9.14 -9.68
CA VAL A 205 -1.42 -10.02 -10.47
C VAL A 205 -1.98 -10.21 -11.87
N ILE A 206 -3.30 -10.43 -12.02
CA ILE A 206 -3.97 -10.49 -13.33
C ILE A 206 -3.82 -9.18 -14.11
N LEU A 207 -3.90 -8.00 -13.43
CA LEU A 207 -3.64 -6.71 -14.08
C LEU A 207 -2.19 -6.55 -14.55
N GLY A 208 -1.21 -7.11 -13.83
CA GLY A 208 0.17 -7.21 -14.31
C GLY A 208 0.26 -8.00 -15.62
N MET A 209 -0.33 -9.19 -15.65
CA MET A 209 -0.41 -10.02 -16.88
C MET A 209 -1.17 -9.32 -18.01
N LEU A 210 -2.21 -8.53 -17.71
CA LEU A 210 -2.91 -7.70 -18.68
C LEU A 210 -2.00 -6.66 -19.31
N ILE A 211 -1.21 -5.94 -18.52
CA ILE A 211 -0.22 -4.96 -19.01
C ILE A 211 0.74 -5.65 -19.99
N GLU A 212 1.28 -6.81 -19.61
CA GLU A 212 2.20 -7.60 -20.46
C GLU A 212 1.54 -8.04 -21.76
N LYS A 213 0.29 -8.50 -21.70
CA LYS A 213 -0.48 -8.93 -22.88
C LYS A 213 -0.71 -7.77 -23.86
N ILE A 214 -1.05 -6.58 -23.36
CA ILE A 214 -1.35 -5.40 -24.19
C ILE A 214 -0.08 -4.83 -24.81
N THR A 215 1.03 -4.81 -24.07
CA THR A 215 2.23 -4.06 -24.43
C THR A 215 3.30 -4.92 -25.11
N GLY A 216 3.37 -6.19 -24.77
CA GLY A 216 4.45 -7.10 -25.14
C GLY A 216 5.71 -6.97 -24.28
N ASN A 217 5.72 -6.03 -23.31
CA ASN A 217 6.78 -5.83 -22.33
C ASN A 217 6.31 -6.34 -20.96
N SER A 218 7.23 -6.63 -20.04
CA SER A 218 6.85 -6.94 -18.65
C SER A 218 6.15 -5.74 -17.99
N TYR A 219 5.28 -6.01 -17.00
CA TYR A 219 4.65 -4.92 -16.23
C TYR A 219 5.70 -4.02 -15.55
N ALA A 220 6.84 -4.61 -15.19
CA ALA A 220 7.96 -3.89 -14.59
C ALA A 220 8.57 -2.86 -15.57
N GLU A 221 8.86 -3.26 -16.81
CA GLU A 221 9.36 -2.38 -17.85
C GLU A 221 8.36 -1.27 -18.19
N GLU A 222 7.06 -1.58 -18.19
CA GLU A 222 6.04 -0.56 -18.47
C GLU A 222 5.92 0.46 -17.33
N ILE A 223 5.99 0.05 -16.06
CA ILE A 223 6.03 0.98 -14.92
C ILE A 223 7.30 1.82 -14.95
N GLU A 224 8.45 1.21 -15.23
CA GLU A 224 9.74 1.91 -15.37
C GLU A 224 9.62 3.02 -16.42
N LYS A 225 9.28 2.66 -17.66
CA LYS A 225 9.19 3.56 -18.81
C LYS A 225 8.12 4.63 -18.67
N ARG A 226 6.98 4.32 -18.05
CA ARG A 226 5.81 5.21 -18.02
C ARG A 226 5.77 6.10 -16.79
N ILE A 227 6.41 5.69 -15.70
CA ILE A 227 6.29 6.39 -14.41
C ILE A 227 7.65 6.71 -13.83
N ILE A 228 8.53 5.72 -13.66
CA ILE A 228 9.79 5.89 -12.92
C ILE A 228 10.74 6.80 -13.68
N GLU A 229 11.03 6.49 -14.94
CA GLU A 229 11.92 7.31 -15.78
C GLU A 229 11.38 8.74 -16.01
N PRO A 230 10.12 8.95 -16.46
CA PRO A 230 9.61 10.30 -16.71
C PRO A 230 9.54 11.18 -15.48
N LEU A 231 9.36 10.58 -14.30
CA LEU A 231 9.36 11.30 -13.03
C LEU A 231 10.74 11.37 -12.37
N ASP A 232 11.78 10.74 -12.94
CA ASP A 232 13.10 10.65 -12.31
C ASP A 232 12.99 10.22 -10.84
N LEU A 233 12.62 8.92 -10.63
CA LEU A 233 12.44 8.30 -9.31
C LEU A 233 13.61 7.35 -9.02
N PRO A 234 14.82 7.84 -8.68
CA PRO A 234 16.05 7.04 -8.66
C PRO A 234 16.10 6.01 -7.51
N ASN A 235 15.14 6.02 -6.60
CA ASN A 235 15.07 5.10 -5.48
C ASN A 235 13.90 4.11 -5.61
N THR A 236 13.18 4.14 -6.75
CA THR A 236 12.01 3.29 -7.00
C THR A 236 12.40 2.17 -7.97
N PHE A 237 12.11 0.93 -7.59
CA PHE A 237 12.55 -0.27 -8.33
C PHE A 237 11.48 -1.34 -8.30
N LEU A 238 11.47 -2.17 -9.35
CA LEU A 238 10.76 -3.44 -9.40
C LEU A 238 11.80 -4.58 -9.29
N PRO A 239 11.98 -5.17 -8.11
CA PRO A 239 13.08 -6.12 -7.86
C PRO A 239 12.85 -7.51 -8.47
N GLY A 240 11.66 -7.80 -8.98
CA GLY A 240 11.28 -9.12 -9.47
C GLY A 240 11.35 -10.16 -8.35
N ASN A 241 12.26 -11.13 -8.48
CA ASN A 241 12.50 -12.15 -7.47
C ASN A 241 13.71 -11.87 -6.57
N SER A 242 14.38 -10.72 -6.73
CA SER A 242 15.54 -10.37 -5.90
C SER A 242 15.14 -10.13 -4.45
N PRO A 243 15.73 -10.84 -3.48
CA PRO A 243 15.46 -10.60 -2.08
C PRO A 243 16.15 -9.35 -1.54
N VAL A 244 17.05 -8.73 -2.31
CA VAL A 244 17.92 -7.64 -1.85
C VAL A 244 17.27 -6.28 -2.11
N ILE A 245 17.24 -5.41 -1.09
CA ILE A 245 17.00 -3.98 -1.29
C ILE A 245 18.31 -3.36 -1.80
N PRO A 246 18.35 -2.73 -3.00
CA PRO A 246 19.58 -2.24 -3.58
C PRO A 246 20.32 -1.20 -2.73
N GLY A 247 21.64 -1.29 -2.68
CA GLY A 247 22.51 -0.35 -1.97
C GLY A 247 22.53 -0.54 -0.45
N LYS A 248 23.20 0.40 0.25
CA LYS A 248 23.38 0.37 1.71
C LYS A 248 22.43 1.33 2.45
N ASN A 249 21.60 2.05 1.70
CA ASN A 249 20.74 3.11 2.23
C ASN A 249 19.31 2.60 2.45
N HIS A 250 19.18 1.61 3.35
CA HIS A 250 17.88 1.05 3.77
C HIS A 250 17.92 0.59 5.23
N ALA A 251 16.74 0.47 5.84
CA ALA A 251 16.57 -0.18 7.12
C ALA A 251 16.51 -1.71 6.95
N ARG A 252 16.80 -2.45 8.02
CA ARG A 252 16.41 -3.86 8.12
C ARG A 252 14.90 -3.95 8.32
N GLY A 253 14.29 -4.95 7.72
CA GLY A 253 12.87 -5.25 7.87
C GLY A 253 12.61 -6.33 8.90
N TYR A 254 11.65 -6.13 9.78
CA TYR A 254 11.34 -7.04 10.87
C TYR A 254 9.90 -7.53 10.80
N VAL A 255 9.66 -8.73 11.32
CA VAL A 255 8.32 -9.30 11.47
C VAL A 255 8.18 -9.89 12.87
N LYS A 256 7.03 -9.64 13.49
CA LYS A 256 6.66 -10.30 14.73
C LYS A 256 6.12 -11.70 14.41
N MET A 257 6.83 -12.75 14.86
CA MET A 257 6.53 -14.13 14.45
C MET A 257 5.44 -14.81 15.28
N ASP A 258 5.28 -14.39 16.53
CA ASP A 258 4.39 -15.05 17.48
C ASP A 258 3.95 -14.13 18.62
N GLU A 259 3.24 -14.71 19.59
CA GLU A 259 2.75 -14.00 20.78
C GLU A 259 3.88 -13.59 21.75
N THR A 260 5.10 -14.12 21.60
CA THR A 260 6.24 -13.72 22.45
C THR A 260 6.69 -12.28 22.17
N GLY A 261 6.33 -11.74 21.00
CA GLY A 261 6.69 -10.40 20.58
C GLY A 261 8.09 -10.30 20.02
N GLU A 262 8.83 -11.40 19.86
CA GLU A 262 10.15 -11.41 19.27
C GLU A 262 10.09 -10.98 17.79
N LEU A 263 10.97 -10.05 17.41
CA LEU A 263 11.11 -9.54 16.05
C LEU A 263 12.18 -10.31 15.30
N LYS A 264 11.78 -11.00 14.22
CA LYS A 264 12.70 -11.67 13.31
C LYS A 264 13.09 -10.75 12.16
N ASP A 265 14.38 -10.70 11.86
CA ASP A 265 14.92 -10.03 10.66
C ASP A 265 14.50 -10.80 9.40
N ILE A 266 13.78 -10.13 8.51
CA ILE A 266 13.30 -10.63 7.22
C ILE A 266 13.72 -9.69 6.06
N THR A 267 14.79 -8.93 6.24
CA THR A 267 15.28 -7.96 5.26
C THR A 267 15.46 -8.56 3.87
N TYR A 268 16.01 -9.77 3.82
CA TYR A 268 16.21 -10.55 2.59
C TYR A 268 14.96 -11.40 2.29
N TYR A 269 13.98 -10.76 1.67
CA TYR A 269 12.69 -11.34 1.33
C TYR A 269 12.48 -11.38 -0.18
N ASN A 270 12.20 -12.54 -0.76
CA ASN A 270 11.84 -12.67 -2.17
C ASN A 270 10.40 -12.18 -2.39
N PRO A 271 10.18 -11.05 -3.07
CA PRO A 271 8.86 -10.43 -3.19
C PRO A 271 8.02 -11.00 -4.34
N SER A 272 8.48 -12.02 -5.07
CA SER A 272 7.81 -12.52 -6.27
C SER A 272 6.34 -12.92 -6.03
N LEU A 273 6.01 -13.42 -4.81
CA LEU A 273 4.62 -13.72 -4.44
C LEU A 273 3.72 -12.47 -4.45
N ALA A 274 4.26 -11.28 -4.20
CA ALA A 274 3.50 -10.04 -4.24
C ALA A 274 3.28 -9.51 -5.67
N ASN A 275 4.24 -9.75 -6.60
CA ASN A 275 4.17 -9.39 -8.01
C ASN A 275 3.62 -7.95 -8.23
N ALA A 276 2.86 -7.68 -9.28
CA ALA A 276 2.24 -6.38 -9.58
C ALA A 276 1.27 -5.85 -8.48
N ALA A 277 0.99 -6.67 -7.46
CA ALA A 277 0.20 -6.28 -6.30
C ALA A 277 1.02 -5.67 -5.15
N GLY A 278 2.38 -5.83 -5.13
CA GLY A 278 3.10 -5.42 -3.94
C GLY A 278 4.62 -5.55 -3.91
N ASP A 279 5.32 -5.78 -5.01
CA ASP A 279 6.74 -6.13 -5.00
C ASP A 279 7.71 -4.95 -4.97
N MET A 280 7.25 -3.71 -5.24
CA MET A 280 8.12 -2.56 -5.45
C MET A 280 8.88 -2.13 -4.19
N ILE A 281 10.03 -1.51 -4.44
CA ILE A 281 10.87 -0.79 -3.48
C ILE A 281 10.83 0.69 -3.86
N SER A 282 10.80 1.58 -2.85
CA SER A 282 10.90 3.03 -3.06
C SER A 282 11.47 3.70 -1.81
N ASN A 283 11.44 5.03 -1.78
CA ASN A 283 11.65 5.85 -0.60
C ASN A 283 10.57 6.95 -0.49
N ALA A 284 10.56 7.67 0.62
CA ALA A 284 9.53 8.66 0.87
C ALA A 284 9.57 9.88 -0.08
N ASP A 285 10.74 10.24 -0.63
CA ASP A 285 10.86 11.34 -1.62
C ASP A 285 10.20 10.96 -2.94
N ASP A 286 10.54 9.79 -3.48
CA ASP A 286 10.01 9.29 -4.74
C ASP A 286 8.50 9.06 -4.64
N LEU A 287 8.02 8.51 -3.51
CA LEU A 287 6.58 8.34 -3.27
C LEU A 287 5.84 9.68 -3.23
N ASN A 288 6.39 10.70 -2.55
CA ASN A 288 5.80 12.03 -2.55
C ASN A 288 5.78 12.65 -3.96
N LYS A 289 6.84 12.46 -4.75
CA LYS A 289 6.93 12.94 -6.15
C LYS A 289 5.92 12.22 -7.04
N PHE A 290 5.76 10.90 -6.88
CA PHE A 290 4.76 10.10 -7.60
C PHE A 290 3.33 10.58 -7.28
N PHE A 291 2.93 10.62 -5.99
CA PHE A 291 1.58 11.03 -5.61
C PHE A 291 1.30 12.50 -5.94
N SER A 292 2.30 13.39 -5.82
CA SER A 292 2.16 14.77 -6.26
C SER A 292 1.88 14.86 -7.76
N SER A 293 2.56 14.06 -8.57
CA SER A 293 2.38 14.05 -10.03
C SER A 293 1.06 13.39 -10.43
N LEU A 294 0.67 12.30 -9.80
CA LEU A 294 -0.59 11.59 -10.06
C LEU A 294 -1.79 12.45 -9.71
N LEU A 295 -1.88 12.91 -8.45
CA LEU A 295 -2.99 13.73 -7.96
C LEU A 295 -3.00 15.14 -8.55
N GLY A 296 -1.86 15.58 -9.08
CA GLY A 296 -1.71 16.84 -9.84
C GLY A 296 -2.06 16.71 -11.33
N GLY A 297 -2.52 15.54 -11.81
CA GLY A 297 -2.97 15.32 -13.18
C GLY A 297 -1.84 15.27 -14.22
N LYS A 298 -0.59 14.97 -13.81
CA LYS A 298 0.54 14.88 -14.75
C LYS A 298 0.71 13.50 -15.37
N LEU A 299 0.22 12.44 -14.71
CA LEU A 299 0.37 11.06 -15.16
C LEU A 299 -0.84 10.52 -15.92
N LEU A 300 -2.02 11.07 -15.66
CA LEU A 300 -3.28 10.66 -16.27
C LEU A 300 -3.97 11.90 -16.86
N LYS A 301 -4.71 11.72 -17.97
CA LYS A 301 -5.63 12.73 -18.47
C LYS A 301 -6.78 12.92 -17.49
N GLU A 302 -7.49 14.03 -17.57
CA GLU A 302 -8.58 14.37 -16.66
C GLU A 302 -9.64 13.26 -16.55
N ARG A 303 -9.99 12.63 -17.69
CA ARG A 303 -10.96 11.53 -17.73
C ARG A 303 -10.49 10.33 -16.92
N GLU A 304 -9.28 9.85 -17.15
CA GLU A 304 -8.72 8.68 -16.47
C GLU A 304 -8.45 8.96 -14.99
N LEU A 305 -8.03 10.19 -14.65
CA LEU A 305 -7.89 10.58 -13.24
C LEU A 305 -9.25 10.62 -12.53
N LYS A 306 -10.29 11.11 -13.18
CA LYS A 306 -11.66 11.08 -12.64
C LYS A 306 -12.14 9.66 -12.42
N GLU A 307 -11.92 8.74 -13.38
CA GLU A 307 -12.20 7.32 -13.23
C GLU A 307 -11.46 6.73 -12.02
N MET A 308 -10.17 7.03 -11.87
CA MET A 308 -9.34 6.56 -10.77
C MET A 308 -9.89 6.98 -9.40
N LEU A 309 -10.40 8.20 -9.30
CA LEU A 309 -10.91 8.79 -8.07
C LEU A 309 -12.42 8.56 -7.85
N THR A 310 -13.10 7.86 -8.77
CA THR A 310 -14.50 7.43 -8.58
C THR A 310 -14.52 6.19 -7.69
N THR A 311 -15.03 6.34 -6.46
CA THR A 311 -14.97 5.30 -5.44
C THR A 311 -16.22 4.42 -5.39
N VAL A 312 -16.01 3.18 -4.98
CA VAL A 312 -17.05 2.30 -4.42
C VAL A 312 -17.00 2.38 -2.89
N PRO A 313 -18.16 2.26 -2.19
CA PRO A 313 -18.19 2.30 -0.73
C PRO A 313 -17.48 1.09 -0.13
N VAL A 314 -16.69 1.32 0.91
CA VAL A 314 -15.92 0.29 1.62
C VAL A 314 -16.05 0.41 3.14
N GLU A 315 -17.16 0.99 3.60
CA GLU A 315 -17.41 1.21 5.03
C GLU A 315 -17.29 -0.08 5.83
N GLY A 316 -16.50 -0.04 6.91
CA GLY A 316 -16.23 -1.20 7.76
C GLY A 316 -15.31 -2.27 7.15
N LYS A 317 -14.78 -2.05 5.94
CA LYS A 317 -13.89 -3.01 5.25
C LYS A 317 -12.40 -2.75 5.54
N GLY A 318 -12.07 -1.72 6.32
CA GLY A 318 -10.71 -1.47 6.81
C GLY A 318 -9.75 -0.75 5.85
N VAL A 319 -10.27 -0.09 4.82
CA VAL A 319 -9.50 0.66 3.83
C VAL A 319 -10.17 2.00 3.51
N GLY A 320 -9.90 3.05 4.29
CA GLY A 320 -10.46 4.38 4.04
C GLY A 320 -11.99 4.44 4.02
N ASP A 321 -12.54 5.47 3.40
CA ASP A 321 -13.98 5.75 3.27
C ASP A 321 -14.55 5.35 1.90
N GLY A 322 -13.68 5.22 0.88
CA GLY A 322 -14.05 4.80 -0.46
C GLY A 322 -12.85 4.31 -1.25
N TYR A 323 -13.01 3.25 -2.06
CA TYR A 323 -11.93 2.68 -2.87
C TYR A 323 -12.18 2.96 -4.36
N GLY A 324 -11.22 3.63 -4.99
CA GLY A 324 -11.21 3.92 -6.42
C GLY A 324 -10.50 2.83 -7.24
N LEU A 325 -9.76 3.22 -8.28
CA LEU A 325 -8.97 2.30 -9.10
C LEU A 325 -7.51 2.29 -8.61
N GLY A 326 -7.20 1.41 -7.65
CA GLY A 326 -5.86 1.27 -7.06
C GLY A 326 -5.44 2.41 -6.13
N ILE A 327 -6.39 3.15 -5.61
CA ILE A 327 -6.23 4.23 -4.65
C ILE A 327 -7.47 4.31 -3.77
N TYR A 328 -7.37 4.78 -2.53
CA TYR A 328 -8.52 4.99 -1.68
C TYR A 328 -8.55 6.39 -1.06
N GLU A 329 -9.73 6.84 -0.71
CA GLU A 329 -10.00 8.09 -0.01
C GLU A 329 -10.06 7.84 1.49
N THR A 330 -9.39 8.68 2.28
CA THR A 330 -9.56 8.78 3.73
C THR A 330 -10.03 10.17 4.06
N LYS A 331 -11.22 10.29 4.65
CA LYS A 331 -11.80 11.57 5.09
C LYS A 331 -11.38 11.87 6.51
N LEU A 332 -10.62 12.93 6.68
CA LEU A 332 -10.19 13.38 7.98
C LEU A 332 -11.31 14.14 8.73
N PRO A 333 -11.26 14.18 10.09
CA PRO A 333 -12.30 14.86 10.88
C PRO A 333 -12.49 16.35 10.56
N ASN A 334 -11.47 17.00 9.98
CA ASN A 334 -11.54 18.40 9.54
C ASN A 334 -12.09 18.57 8.12
N GLY A 335 -12.59 17.51 7.49
CA GLY A 335 -13.17 17.52 6.14
C GLY A 335 -12.17 17.42 5.00
N VAL A 336 -10.87 17.30 5.28
CA VAL A 336 -9.86 17.07 4.25
C VAL A 336 -9.91 15.61 3.78
N SER A 337 -9.98 15.41 2.46
CA SER A 337 -9.83 14.08 1.85
C SER A 337 -8.38 13.85 1.46
N VAL A 338 -7.79 12.77 1.97
CA VAL A 338 -6.45 12.30 1.59
C VAL A 338 -6.62 11.06 0.72
N TRP A 339 -6.00 11.10 -0.46
CA TRP A 339 -6.01 10.02 -1.45
C TRP A 339 -4.66 9.33 -1.46
N GLY A 340 -4.65 8.02 -1.36
CA GLY A 340 -3.39 7.28 -1.29
C GLY A 340 -3.61 5.79 -1.21
N HIS A 341 -2.56 5.08 -0.80
CA HIS A 341 -2.62 3.65 -0.58
C HIS A 341 -1.69 3.23 0.57
N GLY A 342 -2.19 2.32 1.40
CA GLY A 342 -1.38 1.63 2.39
C GLY A 342 -0.63 0.45 1.77
N GLY A 343 0.43 0.00 2.41
CA GLY A 343 1.19 -1.17 1.99
C GLY A 343 1.72 -1.95 3.17
N SER A 344 1.52 -3.26 3.15
CA SER A 344 2.07 -4.20 4.12
C SER A 344 2.75 -5.34 3.36
N ILE A 345 3.98 -5.61 3.71
CA ILE A 345 4.79 -6.69 3.15
C ILE A 345 5.76 -7.17 4.25
N PRO A 346 6.21 -8.44 4.26
CA PRO A 346 7.19 -8.87 5.26
C PRO A 346 8.33 -7.89 5.46
N GLY A 347 8.45 -7.37 6.69
CA GLY A 347 9.47 -6.41 7.09
C GLY A 347 9.07 -4.94 7.07
N PHE A 348 7.96 -4.56 6.43
CA PHE A 348 7.63 -3.15 6.26
C PHE A 348 6.12 -2.88 6.22
N MET A 349 5.73 -1.75 6.82
CA MET A 349 4.41 -1.14 6.67
C MET A 349 4.57 0.27 6.14
N THR A 350 3.77 0.66 5.15
CA THR A 350 3.88 1.92 4.42
C THR A 350 2.51 2.56 4.24
N PHE A 351 2.46 3.87 4.21
CA PHE A 351 1.38 4.63 3.58
C PHE A 351 1.99 5.76 2.75
N ALA A 352 1.39 6.03 1.60
CA ALA A 352 1.73 7.21 0.80
C ALA A 352 0.50 7.76 0.10
N GLY A 353 0.42 9.10 0.00
CA GLY A 353 -0.72 9.78 -0.62
C GLY A 353 -0.65 11.28 -0.47
N GLY A 354 -1.77 11.96 -0.73
CA GLY A 354 -1.89 13.40 -0.61
C GLY A 354 -3.29 13.91 -0.94
N VAL A 355 -3.41 15.21 -1.11
CA VAL A 355 -4.66 15.86 -1.50
C VAL A 355 -4.74 16.03 -3.02
N ILE A 356 -5.96 16.07 -3.58
CA ILE A 356 -6.20 16.37 -4.99
C ILE A 356 -5.51 17.70 -5.35
N GLY A 357 -4.91 17.74 -6.55
CA GLY A 357 -4.05 18.82 -7.01
C GLY A 357 -2.57 18.61 -6.69
N GLY A 358 -2.22 17.57 -5.89
CA GLY A 358 -0.85 17.09 -5.68
C GLY A 358 0.08 18.05 -4.93
N LYS A 359 -0.45 19.15 -4.36
CA LYS A 359 0.36 20.19 -3.70
C LYS A 359 0.77 19.85 -2.28
N HIS A 360 0.11 18.88 -1.66
CA HIS A 360 0.38 18.42 -0.30
C HIS A 360 0.36 16.89 -0.28
N THR A 361 1.50 16.28 -0.02
CA THR A 361 1.71 14.83 -0.01
C THR A 361 2.44 14.38 1.24
N PHE A 362 2.30 13.12 1.55
CA PHE A 362 2.81 12.47 2.74
C PHE A 362 3.18 11.03 2.43
N ALA A 363 4.35 10.59 2.90
CA ALA A 363 4.77 9.20 2.85
C ALA A 363 5.39 8.79 4.18
N VAL A 364 5.00 7.64 4.71
CA VAL A 364 5.49 7.07 5.97
C VAL A 364 5.82 5.60 5.80
N ASN A 365 6.87 5.14 6.49
CA ASN A 365 7.23 3.73 6.57
C ASN A 365 7.69 3.37 7.98
N ALA A 366 7.24 2.22 8.47
CA ALA A 366 7.81 1.53 9.63
C ALA A 366 8.54 0.27 9.14
N ASN A 367 9.72 0.01 9.68
CA ASN A 367 10.54 -1.15 9.30
C ASN A 367 10.14 -2.42 10.08
N SER A 368 8.85 -2.63 10.19
CA SER A 368 8.24 -3.81 10.80
C SER A 368 6.92 -4.14 10.12
N LEU A 369 6.59 -5.43 10.01
CA LEU A 369 5.25 -5.91 9.76
C LEU A 369 4.62 -6.31 11.09
N GLY A 370 3.71 -5.47 11.60
CA GLY A 370 3.06 -5.59 12.91
C GLY A 370 3.83 -4.92 14.05
N PRO A 371 3.14 -4.62 15.15
CA PRO A 371 1.70 -4.83 15.37
C PRO A 371 0.80 -3.96 14.49
N VAL A 372 -0.49 -4.36 14.34
CA VAL A 372 -1.45 -3.67 13.46
C VAL A 372 -1.73 -2.22 13.89
N GLU A 373 -1.55 -1.91 15.14
CA GLU A 373 -1.69 -0.57 15.73
C GLU A 373 -0.75 0.46 15.08
N ILE A 374 0.30 0.02 14.37
CA ILE A 374 1.16 0.91 13.57
C ILE A 374 0.34 1.63 12.49
N LEU A 375 -0.67 0.98 11.90
CA LEU A 375 -1.55 1.62 10.91
C LEU A 375 -2.36 2.77 11.54
N THR A 376 -2.86 2.59 12.77
CA THR A 376 -3.52 3.66 13.53
C THR A 376 -2.59 4.85 13.80
N GLN A 377 -1.29 4.60 13.99
CA GLN A 377 -0.32 5.69 14.12
C GLN A 377 -0.11 6.43 12.79
N PHE A 378 -0.17 5.72 11.65
CA PHE A 378 -0.11 6.39 10.34
C PHE A 378 -1.32 7.30 10.12
N ASP A 379 -2.52 6.89 10.56
CA ASP A 379 -3.72 7.74 10.53
C ASP A 379 -3.55 8.98 11.42
N LYS A 380 -2.99 8.83 12.62
CA LYS A 380 -2.67 10.00 13.49
C LYS A 380 -1.63 10.92 12.85
N MET A 381 -0.58 10.37 12.19
CA MET A 381 0.41 11.16 11.47
C MET A 381 -0.24 11.94 10.33
N MET A 382 -1.15 11.31 9.59
CA MET A 382 -1.96 11.95 8.55
C MET A 382 -2.80 13.09 9.12
N GLN A 383 -3.48 12.87 10.25
CA GLN A 383 -4.23 13.93 10.94
C GLN A 383 -3.32 15.09 11.37
N VAL A 384 -2.15 14.81 11.96
CA VAL A 384 -1.17 15.84 12.36
C VAL A 384 -0.73 16.66 11.16
N GLU A 385 -0.49 16.04 10.00
CA GLU A 385 0.00 16.73 8.81
C GLU A 385 -1.09 17.56 8.14
N PHE A 386 -2.28 17.04 7.99
CA PHE A 386 -3.37 17.68 7.23
C PHE A 386 -4.37 18.47 8.11
N ASN A 387 -4.22 18.46 9.42
CA ASN A 387 -5.10 19.19 10.35
C ASN A 387 -4.61 20.64 10.53
N LYS A 388 -4.60 21.41 9.44
CA LYS A 388 -4.20 22.83 9.43
C LYS A 388 -5.39 23.74 9.22
#